data_509fa83d99f17b95f0f31c92a22df215
#
_entry.id   509fa83d99f17b95f0f31c92a22df215
#
_cell.length_a   1.000
_cell.length_b   1.000
_cell.length_c   1.000
_cell.angle_alpha   90.00
_cell.angle_beta   90.00
_cell.angle_gamma   90.00
#
_symmetry.space_group_name_H-M   'P 1'
#
loop_
_entity.id
_entity.type
_entity.pdbx_description
1 polymer ?
#
loop_
_entity_poly.entity_id
_entity_poly.type
_entity_poly.pdbx_seq_one_letter_code
_entity_poly.pdbx_strand_id
1 'polypeptide(L)'
;MTKDEKYIARCIQLAKNGLCNAAPNPMVGAVIVHNDTIIGEGYHIRCGEAHAEVNAVRSVKVKSLLKESTIYVSLEPCSHHGKTPPCADLIINKGIPRVVVGCQDPFSLVAGRGIAKLREAGIEVKVGVLEEECKQLIRRFVTFNTLRRPFITLKWAESADGFIDLHRTEGHPYIFSSPLSSMLVHKRRAEHSAILVGRRTALLDNPSLTTRNWYGKNPVRMVIDKDLTLPKHLALFDGSVRTLVFTQREDTSNRPNVEHIRLDFKIDILPQIMEVLYKEKLQSLMVEGGSILLQSFIDAGCWDEAYIEQSDAHLKDGVKAPSFSPEYDFLTFRKFGKDIKYVLNKAPEQ
;
A
#
# COMPACT_ATOMS: atom_id res chain seq x y z
N MET A 1 2.88 27.29 -7.47
CA MET A 1 2.53 26.65 -6.17
C MET A 1 2.22 27.76 -5.18
N THR A 2 1.01 27.78 -4.65
CA THR A 2 0.58 28.73 -3.62
C THR A 2 1.27 28.42 -2.28
N LYS A 3 1.18 29.32 -1.31
CA LYS A 3 1.71 29.11 0.04
C LYS A 3 1.09 27.87 0.71
N ASP A 4 -0.23 27.70 0.63
CA ASP A 4 -0.92 26.56 1.21
C ASP A 4 -0.50 25.24 0.55
N GLU A 5 -0.37 25.21 -0.78
CA GLU A 5 0.12 24.03 -1.51
C GLU A 5 1.55 23.63 -1.10
N LYS A 6 2.43 24.62 -0.86
CA LYS A 6 3.81 24.36 -0.39
C LYS A 6 3.81 23.58 0.94
N TYR A 7 2.97 23.97 1.89
CA TYR A 7 2.95 23.33 3.20
C TYR A 7 2.18 22.01 3.21
N ILE A 8 1.11 21.86 2.40
CA ILE A 8 0.46 20.55 2.21
C ILE A 8 1.40 19.58 1.48
N ALA A 9 2.18 20.03 0.48
CA ALA A 9 3.19 19.19 -0.13
C ALA A 9 4.23 18.69 0.90
N ARG A 10 4.61 19.54 1.88
CA ARG A 10 5.46 19.12 2.99
C ARG A 10 4.78 18.10 3.90
N CYS A 11 3.48 18.26 4.20
CA CYS A 11 2.70 17.25 4.92
C CYS A 11 2.72 15.90 4.21
N ILE A 12 2.55 15.88 2.88
CA ILE A 12 2.61 14.66 2.06
C ILE A 12 4.00 14.01 2.13
N GLN A 13 5.09 14.80 2.08
CA GLN A 13 6.45 14.27 2.23
C GLN A 13 6.67 13.59 3.58
N LEU A 14 6.23 14.24 4.67
CA LEU A 14 6.33 13.70 6.02
C LEU A 14 5.51 12.42 6.18
N ALA A 15 4.28 12.41 5.69
CA ALA A 15 3.37 11.27 5.76
C ALA A 15 3.94 9.99 5.14
N LYS A 16 4.70 10.10 4.03
CA LYS A 16 5.35 8.97 3.36
C LYS A 16 6.31 8.19 4.26
N ASN A 17 6.86 8.80 5.31
CA ASN A 17 7.70 8.10 6.29
C ASN A 17 6.89 7.07 7.12
N GLY A 18 5.56 7.21 7.19
CA GLY A 18 4.67 6.25 7.85
C GLY A 18 4.33 4.99 7.05
N LEU A 19 4.74 4.90 5.76
CA LEU A 19 4.27 3.88 4.81
C LEU A 19 4.37 2.44 5.32
N CYS A 20 5.45 2.09 6.02
CA CYS A 20 5.67 0.72 6.50
C CYS A 20 5.04 0.41 7.87
N ASN A 21 4.55 1.42 8.60
CA ASN A 21 4.16 1.24 10.00
C ASN A 21 2.80 1.85 10.37
N ALA A 22 2.28 2.80 9.59
CA ALA A 22 1.01 3.47 9.88
C ALA A 22 -0.19 2.53 9.77
N ALA A 23 -0.17 1.58 8.83
CA ALA A 23 -1.27 0.63 8.64
C ALA A 23 -1.64 -0.10 9.95
N PRO A 24 -2.95 -0.30 10.24
CA PRO A 24 -4.11 -0.03 9.40
C PRO A 24 -4.60 1.42 9.37
N ASN A 25 -3.96 2.36 10.06
CA ASN A 25 -4.29 3.78 9.99
C ASN A 25 -3.76 4.40 8.68
N PRO A 26 -4.36 5.51 8.21
CA PRO A 26 -3.86 6.23 7.03
C PRO A 26 -2.51 6.89 7.31
N MET A 27 -1.73 7.11 6.26
CA MET A 27 -0.54 7.94 6.31
C MET A 27 -0.95 9.41 6.39
N VAL A 28 -0.59 10.09 7.47
CA VAL A 28 -0.92 11.50 7.68
C VAL A 28 0.35 12.27 8.06
N GLY A 29 0.48 13.48 7.53
CA GLY A 29 1.51 14.44 7.91
C GLY A 29 0.89 15.77 8.30
N ALA A 30 1.54 16.47 9.23
CA ALA A 30 1.11 17.77 9.70
C ALA A 30 2.30 18.73 9.86
N VAL A 31 2.05 20.00 9.54
CA VAL A 31 3.04 21.09 9.62
C VAL A 31 2.39 22.29 10.31
N ILE A 32 3.10 22.93 11.23
CA ILE A 32 2.67 24.14 11.91
C ILE A 32 3.55 25.30 11.46
N VAL A 33 2.92 26.37 11.00
CA VAL A 33 3.58 27.53 10.40
C VAL A 33 3.20 28.81 11.15
N HIS A 34 4.21 29.58 11.53
CA HIS A 34 4.07 30.92 12.09
C HIS A 34 4.94 31.88 11.24
N ASN A 35 4.36 32.98 10.74
CA ASN A 35 5.07 33.99 9.93
C ASN A 35 5.93 33.35 8.82
N ASP A 36 5.35 32.49 7.99
CA ASP A 36 6.00 31.76 6.89
C ASP A 36 7.14 30.81 7.29
N THR A 37 7.34 30.61 8.58
CA THR A 37 8.36 29.72 9.13
C THR A 37 7.69 28.47 9.70
N ILE A 38 8.19 27.29 9.33
CA ILE A 38 7.76 26.04 9.92
C ILE A 38 8.33 25.96 11.34
N ILE A 39 7.44 25.91 12.34
CA ILE A 39 7.81 25.84 13.76
C ILE A 39 7.56 24.46 14.37
N GLY A 40 6.82 23.60 13.67
CA GLY A 40 6.56 22.23 14.08
C GLY A 40 6.18 21.33 12.92
N GLU A 41 6.61 20.08 12.96
CA GLU A 41 6.34 19.06 11.97
C GLU A 41 6.06 17.71 12.65
N GLY A 42 5.21 16.91 12.04
CA GLY A 42 4.92 15.56 12.51
C GLY A 42 4.26 14.71 11.44
N TYR A 43 4.33 13.41 11.63
CA TYR A 43 3.59 12.43 10.84
C TYR A 43 3.12 11.29 11.73
N HIS A 44 2.16 10.50 11.27
CA HIS A 44 1.71 9.30 11.98
C HIS A 44 2.74 8.19 11.80
N ILE A 45 3.52 7.93 12.86
CA ILE A 45 4.70 7.05 12.80
C ILE A 45 4.27 5.58 12.75
N ARG A 46 3.34 5.19 13.67
CA ARG A 46 2.92 3.80 13.82
C ARG A 46 1.48 3.73 14.34
N CYS A 47 0.72 2.74 13.87
CA CYS A 47 -0.62 2.47 14.38
C CYS A 47 -0.63 2.28 15.90
N GLY A 48 -1.57 2.96 16.56
CA GLY A 48 -1.71 2.97 18.02
C GLY A 48 -0.87 4.04 18.74
N GLU A 49 0.02 4.73 18.03
CA GLU A 49 0.79 5.87 18.56
C GLU A 49 0.13 7.22 18.21
N ALA A 50 0.80 8.33 18.58
CA ALA A 50 0.32 9.67 18.34
C ALA A 50 0.08 9.99 16.85
N HIS A 51 -1.00 10.70 16.56
CA HIS A 51 -1.32 11.18 15.23
C HIS A 51 -0.36 12.30 14.79
N ALA A 52 -0.36 12.63 13.50
CA ALA A 52 0.52 13.62 12.90
C ALA A 52 0.43 14.98 13.57
N GLU A 53 -0.80 15.44 13.87
CA GLU A 53 -1.08 16.73 14.52
C GLU A 53 -0.51 16.78 15.93
N VAL A 54 -0.63 15.67 16.67
CA VAL A 54 -0.05 15.56 18.04
C VAL A 54 1.46 15.66 17.96
N ASN A 55 2.09 14.97 17.02
CA ASN A 55 3.54 14.99 16.82
C ASN A 55 4.01 16.38 16.36
N ALA A 56 3.28 17.04 15.45
CA ALA A 56 3.57 18.40 15.02
C ALA A 56 3.48 19.40 16.18
N VAL A 57 2.42 19.35 17.00
CA VAL A 57 2.28 20.19 18.18
C VAL A 57 3.40 19.92 19.20
N ARG A 58 3.76 18.66 19.43
CA ARG A 58 4.86 18.29 20.35
C ARG A 58 6.20 18.86 19.92
N SER A 59 6.48 18.90 18.62
CA SER A 59 7.76 19.38 18.06
C SER A 59 7.94 20.90 18.14
N VAL A 60 6.87 21.69 18.32
CA VAL A 60 6.96 23.16 18.49
C VAL A 60 7.70 23.47 19.78
N LYS A 61 8.77 24.28 19.71
CA LYS A 61 9.57 24.67 20.88
C LYS A 61 8.85 25.75 21.74
N VAL A 62 8.37 26.80 21.09
CA VAL A 62 7.70 27.94 21.74
C VAL A 62 6.19 27.81 21.60
N LYS A 63 5.53 27.20 22.59
CA LYS A 63 4.10 26.82 22.51
C LYS A 63 3.15 28.04 22.43
N SER A 64 3.53 29.22 22.89
CA SER A 64 2.72 30.43 22.78
C SER A 64 2.44 30.83 21.33
N LEU A 65 3.36 30.52 20.40
CA LEU A 65 3.20 30.82 18.96
C LEU A 65 2.05 30.05 18.29
N LEU A 66 1.57 28.96 18.90
CA LEU A 66 0.46 28.19 18.37
C LEU A 66 -0.79 29.04 18.14
N LYS A 67 -1.05 30.03 19.01
CA LYS A 67 -2.21 30.92 18.93
C LYS A 67 -2.18 31.92 17.76
N GLU A 68 -1.04 32.00 17.08
CA GLU A 68 -0.82 32.88 15.93
C GLU A 68 -0.38 32.08 14.69
N SER A 69 -0.55 30.75 14.72
CA SER A 69 -0.06 29.85 13.70
C SER A 69 -1.17 29.24 12.85
N THR A 70 -0.81 28.73 11.71
CA THR A 70 -1.65 27.86 10.87
C THR A 70 -1.15 26.43 10.97
N ILE A 71 -2.04 25.46 11.19
CA ILE A 71 -1.73 24.04 11.04
C ILE A 71 -2.19 23.56 9.67
N TYR A 72 -1.31 22.87 8.98
CA TYR A 72 -1.55 22.17 7.71
C TYR A 72 -1.58 20.68 7.99
N VAL A 73 -2.54 19.96 7.41
CA VAL A 73 -2.65 18.50 7.57
C VAL A 73 -3.14 17.85 6.27
N SER A 74 -2.51 16.74 5.89
CA SER A 74 -2.81 16.05 4.62
C SER A 74 -4.19 15.38 4.59
N LEU A 75 -4.78 15.10 5.78
CA LEU A 75 -6.09 14.45 5.93
C LEU A 75 -6.87 15.16 7.04
N GLU A 76 -8.20 15.19 6.93
CA GLU A 76 -9.11 15.74 7.92
C GLU A 76 -8.75 15.30 9.36
N PRO A 77 -8.61 16.25 10.33
CA PRO A 77 -8.38 15.91 11.73
C PRO A 77 -9.54 15.10 12.32
N CYS A 78 -9.22 13.99 12.98
CA CYS A 78 -10.23 13.11 13.56
C CYS A 78 -11.06 13.83 14.64
N SER A 79 -12.37 13.47 14.70
CA SER A 79 -13.34 14.06 15.66
C SER A 79 -13.85 13.05 16.68
N HIS A 80 -13.58 11.75 16.49
CA HIS A 80 -14.06 10.70 17.41
C HIS A 80 -13.01 10.37 18.48
N HIS A 81 -13.49 10.01 19.66
CA HIS A 81 -12.65 9.48 20.74
C HIS A 81 -12.25 8.05 20.44
N GLY A 82 -10.95 7.84 20.23
CA GLY A 82 -10.34 6.52 20.13
C GLY A 82 -9.51 6.20 21.37
N LYS A 83 -8.31 5.67 21.16
CA LYS A 83 -7.32 5.47 22.24
C LYS A 83 -6.73 6.80 22.75
N THR A 84 -6.82 7.86 21.95
CA THR A 84 -6.36 9.21 22.25
C THR A 84 -7.49 10.21 22.01
N PRO A 85 -7.47 11.39 22.67
CA PRO A 85 -8.41 12.47 22.36
C PRO A 85 -8.33 12.86 20.88
N PRO A 86 -9.47 13.32 20.28
CA PRO A 86 -9.52 13.74 18.89
C PRO A 86 -8.54 14.87 18.55
N CYS A 87 -7.97 14.82 17.34
CA CYS A 87 -7.05 15.87 16.87
C CYS A 87 -7.75 17.22 16.70
N ALA A 88 -9.05 17.23 16.33
CA ALA A 88 -9.84 18.47 16.29
C ALA A 88 -9.86 19.15 17.69
N ASP A 89 -10.07 18.38 18.75
CA ASP A 89 -10.05 18.92 20.13
C ASP A 89 -8.67 19.44 20.52
N LEU A 90 -7.60 18.74 20.13
CA LEU A 90 -6.25 19.21 20.34
C LEU A 90 -6.02 20.59 19.70
N ILE A 91 -6.43 20.76 18.45
CA ILE A 91 -6.27 22.03 17.71
C ILE A 91 -7.04 23.16 18.41
N ILE A 92 -8.30 22.92 18.79
CA ILE A 92 -9.16 23.86 19.52
C ILE A 92 -8.50 24.23 20.86
N ASN A 93 -8.10 23.26 21.67
CA ASN A 93 -7.51 23.45 22.98
C ASN A 93 -6.15 24.18 22.94
N LYS A 94 -5.43 24.10 21.82
CA LYS A 94 -4.18 24.85 21.60
C LYS A 94 -4.40 26.26 21.09
N GLY A 95 -5.63 26.60 20.72
CA GLY A 95 -6.01 27.93 20.23
C GLY A 95 -5.40 28.24 18.86
N ILE A 96 -5.21 27.24 18.00
CA ILE A 96 -4.68 27.45 16.65
C ILE A 96 -5.80 28.04 15.78
N PRO A 97 -5.66 29.28 15.26
CA PRO A 97 -6.78 30.01 14.64
C PRO A 97 -7.11 29.57 13.21
N ARG A 98 -6.20 28.87 12.52
CA ARG A 98 -6.37 28.48 11.12
C ARG A 98 -5.90 27.06 10.85
N VAL A 99 -6.70 26.29 10.10
CA VAL A 99 -6.41 24.91 9.67
C VAL A 99 -6.54 24.83 8.16
N VAL A 100 -5.54 24.23 7.51
CA VAL A 100 -5.58 23.90 6.08
C VAL A 100 -5.53 22.38 5.93
N VAL A 101 -6.53 21.81 5.27
CA VAL A 101 -6.72 20.38 5.09
C VAL A 101 -6.49 20.00 3.63
N GLY A 102 -5.68 18.97 3.38
CA GLY A 102 -5.47 18.43 2.05
C GLY A 102 -6.73 17.78 1.49
N CYS A 103 -7.18 16.69 2.08
CA CYS A 103 -8.42 16.04 1.69
C CYS A 103 -9.29 15.71 2.92
N GLN A 104 -10.61 15.60 2.67
CA GLN A 104 -11.58 15.13 3.66
C GLN A 104 -11.40 13.62 3.87
N ASP A 105 -11.71 13.11 5.06
CA ASP A 105 -11.70 11.67 5.31
C ASP A 105 -12.86 11.03 4.52
N PRO A 106 -12.58 10.07 3.62
CA PRO A 106 -13.61 9.44 2.81
C PRO A 106 -14.50 8.48 3.59
N PHE A 107 -14.15 8.14 4.82
CA PHE A 107 -14.93 7.23 5.64
C PHE A 107 -16.20 7.92 6.16
N SER A 108 -17.37 7.49 5.67
CA SER A 108 -18.68 8.13 5.85
C SER A 108 -19.07 8.40 7.33
N LEU A 109 -18.56 7.62 8.27
CA LEU A 109 -18.79 7.82 9.71
C LEU A 109 -17.99 8.99 10.31
N VAL A 110 -17.00 9.51 9.58
CA VAL A 110 -16.07 10.56 10.06
C VAL A 110 -16.11 11.79 9.15
N ALA A 111 -16.46 11.59 7.89
CA ALA A 111 -16.42 12.59 6.82
C ALA A 111 -17.04 13.94 7.22
N GLY A 112 -16.23 14.98 7.23
CA GLY A 112 -16.63 16.36 7.50
C GLY A 112 -16.87 16.71 8.98
N ARG A 113 -16.90 15.73 9.90
CA ARG A 113 -17.20 16.00 11.32
C ARG A 113 -16.07 16.74 12.02
N GLY A 114 -14.82 16.43 11.68
CA GLY A 114 -13.64 17.15 12.21
C GLY A 114 -13.62 18.60 11.73
N ILE A 115 -13.87 18.80 10.45
CA ILE A 115 -13.96 20.12 9.80
C ILE A 115 -15.10 20.93 10.41
N ALA A 116 -16.30 20.35 10.56
CA ALA A 116 -17.45 21.00 11.16
C ALA A 116 -17.14 21.46 12.59
N LYS A 117 -16.60 20.57 13.41
CA LYS A 117 -16.22 20.87 14.81
C LYS A 117 -15.22 22.01 14.93
N LEU A 118 -14.22 22.08 14.05
CA LEU A 118 -13.25 23.17 14.02
C LEU A 118 -13.93 24.50 13.65
N ARG A 119 -14.83 24.51 12.64
CA ARG A 119 -15.59 25.70 12.22
C ARG A 119 -16.54 26.19 13.32
N GLU A 120 -17.24 25.30 14.00
CA GLU A 120 -18.12 25.60 15.14
C GLU A 120 -17.34 26.25 16.31
N ALA A 121 -16.06 25.89 16.48
CA ALA A 121 -15.18 26.53 17.45
C ALA A 121 -14.60 27.89 16.98
N GLY A 122 -15.02 28.41 15.83
CA GLY A 122 -14.58 29.71 15.29
C GLY A 122 -13.23 29.65 14.56
N ILE A 123 -12.71 28.46 14.24
CA ILE A 123 -11.45 28.30 13.53
C ILE A 123 -11.67 28.44 12.02
N GLU A 124 -10.81 29.18 11.32
CA GLU A 124 -10.79 29.25 9.86
C GLU A 124 -10.34 27.91 9.29
N VAL A 125 -11.16 27.25 8.47
CA VAL A 125 -10.83 25.94 7.86
C VAL A 125 -10.93 26.00 6.34
N LYS A 126 -9.78 25.86 5.67
CA LYS A 126 -9.66 25.68 4.22
C LYS A 126 -9.45 24.21 3.90
N VAL A 127 -10.19 23.66 2.93
CA VAL A 127 -10.15 22.24 2.55
C VAL A 127 -9.87 22.11 1.05
N GLY A 128 -9.29 21.00 0.63
CA GLY A 128 -9.08 20.66 -0.78
C GLY A 128 -7.76 21.20 -1.37
N VAL A 129 -6.75 21.42 -0.54
CA VAL A 129 -5.45 21.87 -1.04
C VAL A 129 -4.59 20.66 -1.39
N LEU A 130 -4.19 20.52 -2.67
CA LEU A 130 -3.56 19.31 -3.24
C LEU A 130 -4.37 18.06 -2.91
N GLU A 131 -5.68 18.15 -3.13
CA GLU A 131 -6.64 17.12 -2.73
C GLU A 131 -6.34 15.78 -3.38
N GLU A 132 -6.06 15.76 -4.68
CA GLU A 132 -5.80 14.53 -5.41
C GLU A 132 -4.50 13.86 -4.96
N GLU A 133 -3.44 14.62 -4.70
CA GLU A 133 -2.19 14.10 -4.15
C GLU A 133 -2.39 13.54 -2.73
N CYS A 134 -3.24 14.17 -1.93
CA CYS A 134 -3.58 13.67 -0.60
C CYS A 134 -4.43 12.39 -0.67
N LYS A 135 -5.40 12.31 -1.60
CA LYS A 135 -6.18 11.08 -1.86
C LYS A 135 -5.27 9.95 -2.33
N GLN A 136 -4.34 10.23 -3.24
CA GLN A 136 -3.35 9.25 -3.70
C GLN A 136 -2.46 8.73 -2.55
N LEU A 137 -2.10 9.59 -1.61
CA LEU A 137 -1.32 9.21 -0.44
C LEU A 137 -2.03 8.14 0.40
N ILE A 138 -3.34 8.27 0.61
CA ILE A 138 -4.15 7.40 1.47
C ILE A 138 -4.94 6.33 0.70
N ARG A 139 -4.73 6.15 -0.61
CA ARG A 139 -5.51 5.26 -1.48
C ARG A 139 -5.66 3.83 -0.95
N ARG A 140 -4.61 3.25 -0.32
CA ARG A 140 -4.66 1.92 0.30
C ARG A 140 -5.68 1.86 1.44
N PHE A 141 -5.69 2.89 2.27
CA PHE A 141 -6.64 3.03 3.36
C PHE A 141 -8.07 3.20 2.82
N VAL A 142 -8.25 4.03 1.78
CA VAL A 142 -9.55 4.24 1.13
C VAL A 142 -10.07 2.93 0.55
N THR A 143 -9.33 2.28 -0.35
CA THR A 143 -9.72 1.00 -0.96
C THR A 143 -10.14 -0.02 0.09
N PHE A 144 -9.33 -0.18 1.14
CA PHE A 144 -9.60 -1.16 2.18
C PHE A 144 -10.91 -0.90 2.93
N ASN A 145 -11.19 0.37 3.26
CA ASN A 145 -12.37 0.72 4.06
C ASN A 145 -13.64 0.89 3.22
N THR A 146 -13.54 1.26 1.94
CA THR A 146 -14.70 1.46 1.05
C THR A 146 -15.06 0.19 0.29
N LEU A 147 -14.07 -0.49 -0.31
CA LEU A 147 -14.28 -1.68 -1.13
C LEU A 147 -14.15 -3.00 -0.35
N ARG A 148 -13.83 -2.94 0.95
CA ARG A 148 -13.66 -4.10 1.84
C ARG A 148 -12.69 -5.17 1.30
N ARG A 149 -11.66 -4.74 0.61
CA ARG A 149 -10.56 -5.55 0.08
C ARG A 149 -9.23 -4.81 0.18
N PRO A 150 -8.08 -5.52 0.14
CA PRO A 150 -6.79 -4.85 0.05
C PRO A 150 -6.65 -4.04 -1.25
N PHE A 151 -5.78 -3.04 -1.22
CA PHE A 151 -5.23 -2.41 -2.41
C PHE A 151 -4.27 -3.38 -3.09
N ILE A 152 -4.49 -3.69 -4.36
CA ILE A 152 -3.80 -4.75 -5.08
C ILE A 152 -2.83 -4.17 -6.12
N THR A 153 -1.55 -4.51 -5.95
CA THR A 153 -0.49 -4.20 -6.91
C THR A 153 -0.09 -5.45 -7.66
N LEU A 154 -0.26 -5.46 -8.97
CA LEU A 154 0.28 -6.50 -9.84
C LEU A 154 1.73 -6.15 -10.19
N LYS A 155 2.66 -7.11 -10.09
CA LYS A 155 4.06 -6.86 -10.42
C LYS A 155 4.69 -8.05 -11.13
N TRP A 156 5.30 -7.79 -12.28
CA TRP A 156 6.15 -8.76 -12.97
C TRP A 156 7.29 -8.08 -13.73
N ALA A 157 8.21 -8.90 -14.23
CA ALA A 157 9.20 -8.48 -15.20
C ALA A 157 9.01 -9.28 -16.48
N GLU A 158 9.28 -8.65 -17.63
CA GLU A 158 9.09 -9.28 -18.94
C GLU A 158 10.23 -8.95 -19.90
N SER A 159 10.41 -9.77 -20.91
CA SER A 159 11.27 -9.49 -22.06
C SER A 159 10.65 -8.42 -22.97
N ALA A 160 11.44 -7.86 -23.89
CA ALA A 160 10.97 -6.90 -24.88
C ALA A 160 9.88 -7.47 -25.80
N ASP A 161 9.88 -8.78 -26.00
CA ASP A 161 8.92 -9.52 -26.83
C ASP A 161 7.80 -10.21 -26.00
N GLY A 162 7.62 -9.80 -24.73
CA GLY A 162 6.42 -10.10 -23.94
C GLY A 162 6.38 -11.47 -23.26
N PHE A 163 7.51 -11.99 -22.79
CA PHE A 163 7.58 -13.22 -22.01
C PHE A 163 8.08 -12.97 -20.59
N ILE A 164 7.51 -13.67 -19.59
CA ILE A 164 7.91 -13.57 -18.19
C ILE A 164 8.93 -14.61 -17.77
N ASP A 165 9.09 -15.69 -18.51
CA ASP A 165 10.04 -16.78 -18.23
C ASP A 165 10.19 -17.66 -19.49
N LEU A 166 11.19 -18.54 -19.49
CA LEU A 166 11.31 -19.65 -20.43
C LEU A 166 10.33 -20.78 -20.09
N HIS A 167 10.03 -21.65 -21.06
CA HIS A 167 9.37 -22.92 -20.76
C HIS A 167 10.33 -23.83 -20.01
N ARG A 168 10.06 -24.10 -18.74
CA ARG A 168 10.89 -24.97 -17.89
C ARG A 168 10.05 -25.81 -16.94
N THR A 169 10.57 -26.97 -16.58
CA THR A 169 10.03 -27.86 -15.55
C THR A 169 10.90 -27.87 -14.30
N GLU A 170 12.14 -27.40 -14.43
CA GLU A 170 13.17 -27.29 -13.37
C GLU A 170 14.15 -26.17 -13.71
N GLY A 171 15.15 -25.95 -12.87
CA GLY A 171 16.18 -24.94 -13.08
C GLY A 171 15.82 -23.55 -12.52
N HIS A 172 16.62 -22.55 -12.88
CA HIS A 172 16.44 -21.18 -12.38
C HIS A 172 15.59 -20.34 -13.32
N PRO A 173 14.80 -19.36 -12.77
CA PRO A 173 14.04 -18.41 -13.58
C PRO A 173 14.97 -17.55 -14.44
N TYR A 174 14.46 -17.08 -15.57
CA TYR A 174 15.17 -16.07 -16.34
C TYR A 174 15.16 -14.74 -15.55
N ILE A 175 16.34 -14.19 -15.32
CA ILE A 175 16.50 -12.98 -14.50
C ILE A 175 16.53 -11.75 -15.40
N PHE A 176 15.43 -11.02 -15.42
CA PHE A 176 15.32 -9.74 -16.13
C PHE A 176 15.89 -8.56 -15.33
N SER A 177 15.76 -8.61 -14.00
CA SER A 177 16.08 -7.50 -13.12
C SER A 177 17.58 -7.37 -12.86
N SER A 178 18.08 -6.14 -12.91
CA SER A 178 19.43 -5.80 -12.42
C SER A 178 19.48 -5.83 -10.88
N PRO A 179 20.66 -5.84 -10.25
CA PRO A 179 20.77 -5.73 -8.79
C PRO A 179 20.03 -4.50 -8.21
N LEU A 180 20.08 -3.34 -8.92
CA LEU A 180 19.39 -2.13 -8.50
C LEU A 180 17.87 -2.23 -8.63
N SER A 181 17.36 -2.80 -9.74
CA SER A 181 15.92 -3.01 -9.87
C SER A 181 15.40 -4.08 -8.92
N SER A 182 16.18 -5.12 -8.64
CA SER A 182 15.89 -6.11 -7.60
C SER A 182 15.75 -5.47 -6.20
N MET A 183 16.63 -4.51 -5.86
CA MET A 183 16.50 -3.75 -4.61
C MET A 183 15.16 -3.00 -4.51
N LEU A 184 14.67 -2.43 -5.63
CA LEU A 184 13.35 -1.78 -5.66
C LEU A 184 12.20 -2.77 -5.49
N VAL A 185 12.32 -4.01 -5.96
CA VAL A 185 11.34 -5.07 -5.68
C VAL A 185 11.27 -5.31 -4.18
N HIS A 186 12.41 -5.42 -3.48
CA HIS A 186 12.44 -5.59 -2.04
C HIS A 186 11.85 -4.38 -1.29
N LYS A 187 12.08 -3.15 -1.78
CA LYS A 187 11.41 -1.96 -1.27
C LYS A 187 9.88 -2.09 -1.36
N ARG A 188 9.35 -2.49 -2.52
CA ARG A 188 7.91 -2.70 -2.70
C ARG A 188 7.36 -3.77 -1.76
N ARG A 189 8.09 -4.87 -1.55
CA ARG A 189 7.71 -5.90 -0.56
C ARG A 189 7.57 -5.31 0.84
N ALA A 190 8.53 -4.46 1.27
CA ALA A 190 8.44 -3.76 2.55
C ALA A 190 7.25 -2.81 2.67
N GLU A 191 6.76 -2.30 1.54
CA GLU A 191 5.64 -1.36 1.45
C GLU A 191 4.27 -2.06 1.39
N HIS A 192 4.20 -3.40 1.30
CA HIS A 192 2.96 -4.17 1.24
C HIS A 192 2.74 -5.02 2.48
N SER A 193 1.47 -5.18 2.87
CA SER A 193 1.10 -6.03 4.01
C SER A 193 1.20 -7.51 3.68
N ALA A 194 0.98 -7.88 2.42
CA ALA A 194 0.96 -9.25 1.94
C ALA A 194 1.55 -9.38 0.53
N ILE A 195 2.02 -10.60 0.21
CA ILE A 195 2.53 -10.97 -1.10
C ILE A 195 2.01 -12.35 -1.50
N LEU A 196 1.49 -12.47 -2.73
CA LEU A 196 0.88 -13.70 -3.25
C LEU A 196 1.61 -14.19 -4.49
N VAL A 197 1.84 -15.49 -4.54
CA VAL A 197 2.32 -16.21 -5.74
C VAL A 197 1.47 -17.44 -6.02
N GLY A 198 1.45 -17.84 -7.28
CA GLY A 198 0.82 -19.11 -7.69
C GLY A 198 1.69 -20.32 -7.37
N ARG A 199 1.05 -21.51 -7.34
CA ARG A 199 1.71 -22.79 -7.07
C ARG A 199 2.93 -23.04 -7.97
N ARG A 200 2.82 -22.80 -9.28
CA ARG A 200 3.93 -23.06 -10.23
C ARG A 200 5.15 -22.17 -9.92
N THR A 201 4.93 -20.89 -9.64
CA THR A 201 5.99 -19.96 -9.23
C THR A 201 6.65 -20.41 -7.93
N ALA A 202 5.85 -20.82 -6.93
CA ALA A 202 6.38 -21.35 -5.68
C ALA A 202 7.24 -22.59 -5.87
N LEU A 203 6.80 -23.52 -6.76
CA LEU A 203 7.48 -24.76 -7.04
C LEU A 203 8.80 -24.56 -7.82
N LEU A 204 8.75 -23.76 -8.89
CA LEU A 204 9.88 -23.64 -9.83
C LEU A 204 10.94 -22.64 -9.36
N ASP A 205 10.53 -21.54 -8.71
CA ASP A 205 11.43 -20.46 -8.32
C ASP A 205 11.89 -20.57 -6.86
N ASN A 206 11.17 -21.36 -6.06
CA ASN A 206 11.39 -21.47 -4.61
C ASN A 206 11.67 -20.11 -3.94
N PRO A 207 10.82 -19.10 -4.15
CA PRO A 207 11.10 -17.74 -3.73
C PRO A 207 10.90 -17.59 -2.21
N SER A 208 11.81 -16.90 -1.54
CA SER A 208 11.63 -16.58 -0.12
C SER A 208 10.61 -15.46 0.14
N LEU A 209 10.29 -14.63 -0.85
CA LEU A 209 9.34 -13.49 -0.78
C LEU A 209 9.58 -12.52 0.39
N THR A 210 10.84 -12.38 0.80
CA THR A 210 11.25 -11.51 1.92
C THR A 210 11.83 -10.18 1.44
N THR A 211 12.01 -9.25 2.37
CA THR A 211 12.58 -7.90 2.17
C THR A 211 14.07 -7.81 2.46
N ARG A 212 14.84 -8.87 2.23
CA ARG A 212 16.27 -8.98 2.59
C ARG A 212 17.19 -7.87 2.04
N ASN A 213 16.88 -7.27 0.90
CA ASN A 213 17.69 -6.23 0.25
C ASN A 213 17.13 -4.81 0.45
N TRP A 214 16.22 -4.63 1.41
CA TRP A 214 15.69 -3.32 1.78
C TRP A 214 15.32 -3.30 3.25
N TYR A 215 15.34 -2.10 3.85
CA TYR A 215 14.86 -1.92 5.22
C TYR A 215 13.32 -1.98 5.28
N GLY A 216 12.78 -2.69 6.26
CA GLY A 216 11.35 -2.79 6.48
C GLY A 216 10.90 -4.16 6.95
N LYS A 217 9.59 -4.31 7.15
CA LYS A 217 8.98 -5.58 7.56
C LYS A 217 8.81 -6.50 6.34
N ASN A 218 8.87 -7.80 6.59
CA ASN A 218 8.44 -8.77 5.60
C ASN A 218 6.91 -8.74 5.46
N PRO A 219 6.36 -8.81 4.23
CA PRO A 219 4.94 -9.03 4.02
C PRO A 219 4.53 -10.44 4.48
N VAL A 220 3.26 -10.63 4.84
CA VAL A 220 2.68 -11.97 5.00
C VAL A 220 2.77 -12.68 3.66
N ARG A 221 3.44 -13.83 3.63
CA ARG A 221 3.61 -14.63 2.40
C ARG A 221 2.33 -15.41 2.13
N MET A 222 1.96 -15.52 0.87
CA MET A 222 0.77 -16.25 0.45
C MET A 222 1.03 -17.10 -0.77
N VAL A 223 0.46 -18.31 -0.78
CA VAL A 223 0.53 -19.21 -1.92
C VAL A 223 -0.79 -19.95 -2.11
N ILE A 224 -1.17 -20.16 -3.36
CA ILE A 224 -2.31 -21.01 -3.72
C ILE A 224 -1.78 -22.40 -3.98
N ASP A 225 -2.13 -23.37 -3.13
CA ASP A 225 -1.81 -24.80 -3.29
C ASP A 225 -3.05 -25.66 -3.04
N LYS A 226 -3.91 -25.75 -4.06
CA LYS A 226 -5.22 -26.39 -3.99
C LYS A 226 -5.21 -27.75 -3.28
N ASP A 227 -4.24 -28.60 -3.62
CA ASP A 227 -4.18 -29.99 -3.18
C ASP A 227 -3.01 -30.31 -2.22
N LEU A 228 -2.32 -29.28 -1.70
CA LEU A 228 -1.15 -29.40 -0.83
C LEU A 228 -0.04 -30.26 -1.41
N THR A 229 0.28 -30.00 -2.68
CA THR A 229 1.28 -30.75 -3.45
C THR A 229 2.66 -30.09 -3.48
N LEU A 230 2.80 -28.89 -2.91
CA LEU A 230 4.10 -28.22 -2.83
C LEU A 230 5.04 -28.95 -1.87
N PRO A 231 6.31 -29.14 -2.27
CA PRO A 231 7.32 -29.75 -1.42
C PRO A 231 7.53 -28.97 -0.12
N LYS A 232 7.57 -29.69 0.99
CA LYS A 232 7.65 -29.13 2.34
C LYS A 232 8.97 -28.39 2.65
N HIS A 233 10.01 -28.57 1.85
CA HIS A 233 11.33 -27.94 2.00
C HIS A 233 11.43 -26.57 1.32
N LEU A 234 10.39 -26.10 0.64
CA LEU A 234 10.42 -24.79 -0.02
C LEU A 234 10.61 -23.66 1.00
N ALA A 235 11.29 -22.61 0.58
CA ALA A 235 11.56 -21.42 1.39
C ALA A 235 10.30 -20.76 1.97
N LEU A 236 9.15 -20.91 1.30
CA LEU A 236 7.86 -20.44 1.82
C LEU A 236 7.44 -21.12 3.12
N PHE A 237 7.94 -22.32 3.40
CA PHE A 237 7.58 -23.13 4.56
C PHE A 237 8.67 -23.21 5.63
N ASP A 238 9.68 -22.32 5.56
CA ASP A 238 10.80 -22.27 6.50
C ASP A 238 10.45 -21.78 7.92
N GLY A 239 9.22 -21.26 8.11
CA GLY A 239 8.74 -20.75 9.38
C GLY A 239 9.31 -19.38 9.78
N SER A 240 10.18 -18.77 8.97
CA SER A 240 10.80 -17.47 9.28
C SER A 240 9.85 -16.29 9.20
N VAL A 241 8.83 -16.38 8.33
CA VAL A 241 7.81 -15.36 8.10
C VAL A 241 6.44 -16.01 8.03
N ARG A 242 5.42 -15.32 8.55
CA ARG A 242 4.03 -15.80 8.46
C ARG A 242 3.65 -16.10 7.02
N THR A 243 3.11 -17.30 6.78
CA THR A 243 2.74 -17.81 5.47
C THR A 243 1.32 -18.38 5.51
N LEU A 244 0.44 -17.90 4.61
CA LEU A 244 -0.89 -18.44 4.41
C LEU A 244 -0.91 -19.30 3.15
N VAL A 245 -1.41 -20.52 3.26
CA VAL A 245 -1.57 -21.47 2.17
C VAL A 245 -3.05 -21.63 1.86
N PHE A 246 -3.48 -21.18 0.69
CA PHE A 246 -4.86 -21.33 0.25
C PHE A 246 -5.07 -22.69 -0.39
N THR A 247 -5.94 -23.52 0.20
CA THR A 247 -6.12 -24.93 -0.19
C THR A 247 -7.57 -25.37 -0.05
N GLN A 248 -7.96 -26.47 -0.75
CA GLN A 248 -9.25 -27.14 -0.50
C GLN A 248 -9.13 -28.29 0.52
N ARG A 249 -7.92 -28.66 0.89
CA ARG A 249 -7.62 -29.78 1.79
C ARG A 249 -7.64 -29.36 3.25
N GLU A 250 -7.98 -30.27 4.13
CA GLU A 250 -7.69 -30.12 5.55
C GLU A 250 -6.23 -30.53 5.80
N ASP A 251 -5.48 -29.66 6.47
CA ASP A 251 -4.14 -29.99 6.90
C ASP A 251 -4.06 -29.95 8.43
N THR A 252 -3.54 -31.02 9.01
CA THR A 252 -3.30 -31.17 10.44
C THR A 252 -1.84 -30.91 10.80
N SER A 253 -0.99 -30.56 9.83
CA SER A 253 0.42 -30.29 10.11
C SER A 253 0.57 -28.96 10.85
N ASN A 254 1.17 -29.04 12.04
CA ASN A 254 1.47 -27.87 12.85
C ASN A 254 2.90 -27.37 12.54
N ARG A 255 3.01 -26.37 11.65
CA ARG A 255 4.29 -25.74 11.34
C ARG A 255 4.32 -24.32 11.87
N PRO A 256 5.39 -23.90 12.52
CA PRO A 256 5.52 -22.51 12.98
C PRO A 256 5.31 -21.53 11.83
N ASN A 257 4.45 -20.52 12.06
CA ASN A 257 4.17 -19.45 11.10
C ASN A 257 3.61 -19.89 9.73
N VAL A 258 3.11 -21.14 9.58
CA VAL A 258 2.43 -21.61 8.36
C VAL A 258 1.00 -21.98 8.70
N GLU A 259 0.05 -21.30 8.08
CA GLU A 259 -1.37 -21.46 8.31
C GLU A 259 -2.06 -21.90 7.01
N HIS A 260 -2.90 -22.93 7.07
CA HIS A 260 -3.66 -23.42 5.95
C HIS A 260 -5.08 -22.84 6.01
N ILE A 261 -5.46 -22.12 4.95
CA ILE A 261 -6.78 -21.49 4.83
C ILE A 261 -7.59 -22.26 3.79
N ARG A 262 -8.67 -22.88 4.25
CA ARG A 262 -9.56 -23.64 3.38
C ARG A 262 -10.42 -22.71 2.53
N LEU A 263 -10.38 -22.91 1.20
CA LEU A 263 -11.23 -22.24 0.23
C LEU A 263 -12.04 -23.27 -0.58
N ASP A 264 -13.19 -22.84 -1.09
CA ASP A 264 -13.97 -23.62 -2.05
C ASP A 264 -13.47 -23.35 -3.48
N PHE A 265 -12.73 -24.29 -4.04
CA PHE A 265 -12.21 -24.22 -5.42
C PHE A 265 -13.24 -24.61 -6.50
N LYS A 266 -14.50 -24.84 -6.14
CA LYS A 266 -15.60 -25.02 -7.11
C LYS A 266 -16.16 -23.69 -7.60
N ILE A 267 -15.90 -22.63 -6.87
CA ILE A 267 -16.29 -21.25 -7.20
C ILE A 267 -15.04 -20.38 -7.29
N ASP A 268 -15.20 -19.13 -7.72
CA ASP A 268 -14.08 -18.17 -7.78
C ASP A 268 -13.40 -18.00 -6.41
N ILE A 269 -12.08 -18.18 -6.40
CA ILE A 269 -11.28 -18.08 -5.18
C ILE A 269 -10.83 -16.64 -4.87
N LEU A 270 -10.82 -15.73 -5.85
CA LEU A 270 -10.35 -14.36 -5.64
C LEU A 270 -11.19 -13.61 -4.60
N PRO A 271 -12.54 -13.61 -4.66
CA PRO A 271 -13.36 -12.99 -3.62
C PRO A 271 -13.13 -13.60 -2.23
N GLN A 272 -12.91 -14.92 -2.16
CA GLN A 272 -12.64 -15.61 -0.89
C GLN A 272 -11.29 -15.18 -0.30
N ILE A 273 -10.25 -15.05 -1.15
CA ILE A 273 -8.94 -14.54 -0.73
C ILE A 273 -9.08 -13.10 -0.25
N MET A 274 -9.82 -12.23 -0.97
CA MET A 274 -10.05 -10.85 -0.55
C MET A 274 -10.72 -10.76 0.82
N GLU A 275 -11.70 -11.62 1.09
CA GLU A 275 -12.38 -11.68 2.39
C GLU A 275 -11.43 -12.09 3.52
N VAL A 276 -10.55 -13.07 3.28
CA VAL A 276 -9.50 -13.45 4.25
C VAL A 276 -8.59 -12.28 4.55
N LEU A 277 -8.06 -11.60 3.52
CA LEU A 277 -7.17 -10.46 3.72
C LEU A 277 -7.87 -9.31 4.46
N TYR A 278 -9.15 -9.08 4.17
CA TYR A 278 -9.93 -8.06 4.87
C TYR A 278 -10.11 -8.39 6.36
N LYS A 279 -10.47 -9.64 6.71
CA LYS A 279 -10.57 -10.11 8.09
C LYS A 279 -9.22 -10.01 8.84
N GLU A 280 -8.14 -10.33 8.16
CA GLU A 280 -6.77 -10.23 8.69
C GLU A 280 -6.23 -8.79 8.75
N LYS A 281 -7.01 -7.79 8.31
CA LYS A 281 -6.63 -6.37 8.24
C LYS A 281 -5.36 -6.10 7.41
N LEU A 282 -5.13 -6.91 6.38
CA LEU A 282 -4.03 -6.76 5.44
C LEU A 282 -4.46 -5.79 4.32
N GLN A 283 -4.08 -4.52 4.45
CA GLN A 283 -4.57 -3.43 3.60
C GLN A 283 -3.97 -3.37 2.19
N SER A 284 -2.90 -4.10 1.93
CA SER A 284 -2.28 -4.12 0.61
C SER A 284 -1.75 -5.50 0.27
N LEU A 285 -1.94 -5.90 -0.98
CA LEU A 285 -1.47 -7.15 -1.55
C LEU A 285 -0.59 -6.87 -2.77
N MET A 286 0.60 -7.47 -2.83
CA MET A 286 1.40 -7.54 -4.05
C MET A 286 1.29 -8.93 -4.65
N VAL A 287 0.89 -9.03 -5.93
CA VAL A 287 0.85 -10.30 -6.69
C VAL A 287 2.09 -10.33 -7.58
N GLU A 288 3.01 -11.27 -7.31
CA GLU A 288 4.30 -11.35 -8.01
C GLU A 288 4.42 -12.49 -9.03
N GLY A 289 3.35 -13.18 -9.35
CA GLY A 289 3.43 -14.19 -10.41
C GLY A 289 2.66 -15.48 -10.11
N GLY A 290 2.58 -16.48 -10.99
CA GLY A 290 2.89 -16.53 -12.43
C GLY A 290 1.84 -15.86 -13.31
N SER A 291 2.05 -15.99 -14.63
CA SER A 291 1.19 -15.37 -15.65
C SER A 291 -0.30 -15.63 -15.46
N ILE A 292 -0.69 -16.87 -15.21
CA ILE A 292 -2.10 -17.27 -15.03
C ILE A 292 -2.73 -16.57 -13.81
N LEU A 293 -2.01 -16.48 -12.68
CA LEU A 293 -2.52 -15.83 -11.51
C LEU A 293 -2.68 -14.31 -11.73
N LEU A 294 -1.67 -13.67 -12.31
CA LEU A 294 -1.73 -12.24 -12.66
C LEU A 294 -2.89 -11.97 -13.64
N GLN A 295 -3.05 -12.81 -14.67
CA GLN A 295 -4.14 -12.68 -15.64
C GLN A 295 -5.51 -12.82 -14.96
N SER A 296 -5.67 -13.75 -14.02
CA SER A 296 -6.95 -13.92 -13.31
C SER A 296 -7.37 -12.66 -12.53
N PHE A 297 -6.40 -11.92 -11.94
CA PHE A 297 -6.67 -10.64 -11.30
C PHE A 297 -7.06 -9.55 -12.31
N ILE A 298 -6.41 -9.54 -13.49
CA ILE A 298 -6.73 -8.59 -14.57
C ILE A 298 -8.14 -8.86 -15.11
N ASP A 299 -8.45 -10.11 -15.45
CA ASP A 299 -9.74 -10.51 -16.01
C ASP A 299 -10.91 -10.27 -15.05
N ALA A 300 -10.67 -10.43 -13.75
CA ALA A 300 -11.66 -10.14 -12.72
C ALA A 300 -11.77 -8.65 -12.39
N GLY A 301 -10.96 -7.76 -12.98
CA GLY A 301 -10.89 -6.35 -12.59
C GLY A 301 -10.47 -6.13 -11.13
N CYS A 302 -9.92 -7.15 -10.48
CA CYS A 302 -9.57 -7.16 -9.05
C CYS A 302 -8.12 -6.72 -8.84
N TRP A 303 -7.80 -5.49 -9.22
CA TRP A 303 -6.49 -4.87 -9.05
C TRP A 303 -6.62 -3.35 -9.04
N ASP A 304 -5.60 -2.63 -8.52
CA ASP A 304 -5.61 -1.17 -8.41
C ASP A 304 -4.46 -0.52 -9.17
N GLU A 305 -3.30 -1.16 -9.19
CA GLU A 305 -2.15 -0.72 -10.00
C GLU A 305 -1.36 -1.90 -10.54
N ALA A 306 -0.70 -1.71 -11.66
CA ALA A 306 0.29 -2.66 -12.19
C ALA A 306 1.63 -1.98 -12.40
N TYR A 307 2.70 -2.71 -12.10
CA TYR A 307 4.07 -2.29 -12.22
C TYR A 307 4.87 -3.35 -12.98
N ILE A 308 5.23 -3.03 -14.21
CA ILE A 308 5.85 -3.95 -15.15
C ILE A 308 7.26 -3.47 -15.45
N GLU A 309 8.25 -4.32 -15.23
CA GLU A 309 9.64 -4.05 -15.60
C GLU A 309 9.93 -4.73 -16.94
N GLN A 310 10.09 -3.95 -18.01
CA GLN A 310 10.43 -4.47 -19.34
C GLN A 310 11.94 -4.43 -19.55
N SER A 311 12.50 -5.58 -19.88
CA SER A 311 13.91 -5.78 -20.23
C SER A 311 14.12 -5.59 -21.73
N ASP A 312 15.34 -5.21 -22.14
CA ASP A 312 15.75 -5.20 -23.55
C ASP A 312 16.00 -6.63 -24.11
N ALA A 313 15.93 -7.68 -23.26
CA ALA A 313 16.13 -9.07 -23.69
C ALA A 313 14.95 -9.58 -24.54
N HIS A 314 15.25 -10.45 -25.52
CA HIS A 314 14.27 -11.14 -26.35
C HIS A 314 14.39 -12.64 -26.08
N LEU A 315 13.33 -13.28 -25.62
CA LEU A 315 13.30 -14.73 -25.38
C LEU A 315 12.88 -15.55 -26.61
N LYS A 316 12.17 -14.93 -27.56
CA LYS A 316 11.61 -15.54 -28.77
C LYS A 316 10.50 -16.56 -28.49
N ASP A 317 10.60 -17.32 -27.41
CA ASP A 317 9.61 -18.29 -26.94
C ASP A 317 9.67 -18.40 -25.42
N GLY A 318 8.54 -18.74 -24.77
CA GLY A 318 8.45 -18.84 -23.33
C GLY A 318 7.03 -18.65 -22.79
N VAL A 319 6.94 -18.44 -21.51
CA VAL A 319 5.68 -18.16 -20.81
C VAL A 319 5.27 -16.71 -21.08
N LYS A 320 4.17 -16.52 -21.80
CA LYS A 320 3.67 -15.17 -22.14
C LYS A 320 3.36 -14.35 -20.89
N ALA A 321 3.70 -13.06 -20.95
CA ALA A 321 3.28 -12.08 -19.98
C ALA A 321 1.76 -11.95 -19.94
N PRO A 322 1.18 -11.52 -18.79
CA PRO A 322 -0.23 -11.14 -18.75
C PRO A 322 -0.51 -9.97 -19.71
N SER A 323 -1.72 -9.91 -20.22
CA SER A 323 -2.16 -8.86 -21.13
C SER A 323 -3.30 -8.04 -20.53
N PHE A 324 -3.31 -6.76 -20.84
CA PHE A 324 -4.40 -5.85 -20.52
C PHE A 324 -5.25 -5.58 -21.75
N SER A 325 -6.49 -5.17 -21.55
CA SER A 325 -7.31 -4.63 -22.63
C SER A 325 -6.70 -3.33 -23.19
N PRO A 326 -6.91 -3.02 -24.48
CA PRO A 326 -6.27 -1.89 -25.15
C PRO A 326 -6.63 -0.50 -24.58
N GLU A 327 -7.71 -0.40 -23.79
CA GLU A 327 -8.15 0.84 -23.16
C GLU A 327 -7.25 1.33 -22.01
N TYR A 328 -6.33 0.51 -21.53
CA TYR A 328 -5.43 0.93 -20.44
C TYR A 328 -4.23 1.72 -20.96
N ASP A 329 -4.09 2.94 -20.48
CA ASP A 329 -2.97 3.83 -20.78
C ASP A 329 -1.82 3.60 -19.81
N PHE A 330 -0.65 3.24 -20.32
CA PHE A 330 0.54 3.03 -19.54
C PHE A 330 1.42 4.27 -19.49
N LEU A 331 1.73 4.72 -18.29
CA LEU A 331 2.84 5.65 -18.08
C LEU A 331 4.15 4.85 -18.18
N THR A 332 4.94 5.13 -19.22
CA THR A 332 6.24 4.49 -19.42
C THR A 332 7.38 5.44 -19.07
N PHE A 333 8.33 4.99 -18.26
CA PHE A 333 9.54 5.74 -17.92
C PHE A 333 10.72 4.81 -17.75
N ARG A 334 11.94 5.29 -18.10
CA ARG A 334 13.16 4.50 -17.94
C ARG A 334 13.76 4.65 -16.55
N LYS A 335 14.08 3.54 -15.89
CA LYS A 335 14.69 3.52 -14.57
C LYS A 335 15.71 2.38 -14.45
N PHE A 336 16.93 2.71 -14.04
CA PHE A 336 18.05 1.75 -13.90
C PHE A 336 18.28 0.88 -15.15
N GLY A 337 18.17 1.48 -16.34
CA GLY A 337 18.36 0.80 -17.61
C GLY A 337 17.20 -0.10 -18.06
N LYS A 338 16.07 -0.05 -17.37
CA LYS A 338 14.85 -0.79 -17.71
C LYS A 338 13.70 0.15 -17.99
N ASP A 339 12.83 -0.23 -18.91
CA ASP A 339 11.58 0.49 -19.11
C ASP A 339 10.55 -0.03 -18.09
N ILE A 340 9.95 0.91 -17.38
CA ILE A 340 8.91 0.65 -16.40
C ILE A 340 7.59 1.10 -16.99
N LYS A 341 6.67 0.17 -17.15
CA LYS A 341 5.28 0.44 -17.48
C LYS A 341 4.47 0.45 -16.20
N TYR A 342 3.77 1.53 -15.97
CA TYR A 342 2.89 1.70 -14.81
C TYR A 342 1.50 2.07 -15.28
N VAL A 343 0.50 1.45 -14.69
CA VAL A 343 -0.90 1.73 -14.97
C VAL A 343 -1.72 1.68 -13.69
N LEU A 344 -2.70 2.59 -13.59
CA LEU A 344 -3.73 2.56 -12.58
C LEU A 344 -5.00 1.96 -13.18
N ASN A 345 -5.63 1.06 -12.46
CA ASN A 345 -6.99 0.65 -12.77
C ASN A 345 -7.91 1.82 -12.40
N LYS A 346 -8.43 2.47 -13.41
CA LYS A 346 -9.48 3.48 -13.20
C LYS A 346 -10.73 2.70 -12.81
N ALA A 347 -11.07 2.71 -11.52
CA ALA A 347 -12.37 2.22 -11.11
C ALA A 347 -13.44 2.91 -11.98
N PRO A 348 -14.47 2.18 -12.47
CA PRO A 348 -15.58 2.84 -13.12
C PRO A 348 -16.10 3.94 -12.18
N GLU A 349 -16.22 5.14 -12.70
CA GLU A 349 -16.85 6.27 -11.99
C GLU A 349 -18.25 5.79 -11.55
N GLN A 350 -18.46 5.66 -10.23
CA GLN A 350 -19.74 5.31 -9.63
C GLN A 350 -20.64 6.53 -9.57
#